data_e1585479c6bd531347f2aaa7c34de7bf
#
_entry.id   e1585479c6bd531347f2aaa7c34de7bf
#
_cell.length_a   1.000
_cell.length_b   1.000
_cell.length_c   1.000
_cell.angle_alpha   90.00
_cell.angle_beta   90.00
_cell.angle_gamma   90.00
#
_symmetry.space_group_name_H-M   'P 1'
#
loop_
_entity.id
_entity.type
_entity.pdbx_description
1 polymer ?
#
loop_
_entity_poly.entity_id
_entity_poly.type
_entity_poly.pdbx_seq_one_letter_code
_entity_poly.pdbx_strand_id
1 'polypeptide(L)'
;MLEKLNIIKQRFDEVSDLIIQPDIISDQKRYIQLNKEYKDLRILMDKRAQFMELTDNLSEAEEIIADGSDPEMVEMAKLQYDEAKEKIPMLEEEIRVLLIPKDPEDTKNAVVELRAGTGGDEASIFAGDLFRMYSKYCESKGWKVDVVDFSEGTNGGFKEIQFEVSGEDVYGTLKFEAGVHRVQRVPQTETQGRVHTSAATCMVFPEAEEFDVEIDPKDVRIDYFCSSGPGGQSVNTTYSAVRLTHIPTGLVAQCQDQKSQHKNKEKAFRVLRSRLYDLELAKKQEADAAKRGSMVTSGDRSAKIRTYNYPQGRVTDHRIGLTLYDLQNIINGDLQKIIDELMLAENTEKLKANDEHL
;
A
#
# COMPACT_ATOMS: atom_id res chain seq x y z
N MET A 1 -6.20 -19.55 19.68
CA MET A 1 -5.39 -19.68 18.45
C MET A 1 -5.90 -20.77 17.53
N LEU A 2 -6.05 -22.02 17.98
CA LEU A 2 -6.46 -23.17 17.13
C LEU A 2 -7.82 -22.97 16.43
N GLU A 3 -8.81 -22.35 17.06
CA GLU A 3 -10.11 -22.06 16.41
C GLU A 3 -9.95 -21.11 15.21
N LYS A 4 -9.16 -20.04 15.36
CA LYS A 4 -8.85 -19.12 14.24
C LYS A 4 -8.14 -19.84 13.09
N LEU A 5 -7.16 -20.70 13.42
CA LEU A 5 -6.44 -21.50 12.43
C LEU A 5 -7.34 -22.52 11.70
N ASN A 6 -8.37 -23.04 12.35
CA ASN A 6 -9.34 -23.93 11.72
C ASN A 6 -10.26 -23.19 10.72
N ILE A 7 -10.68 -21.96 11.04
CA ILE A 7 -11.44 -21.11 10.11
C ILE A 7 -10.60 -20.81 8.86
N ILE A 8 -9.32 -20.51 9.07
CA ILE A 8 -8.39 -20.22 7.97
C ILE A 8 -8.15 -21.46 7.11
N LYS A 9 -8.08 -22.66 7.72
CA LYS A 9 -7.99 -23.90 6.96
C LYS A 9 -9.20 -24.08 6.05
N GLN A 10 -10.42 -23.83 6.56
CA GLN A 10 -11.62 -23.90 5.71
C GLN A 10 -11.53 -22.93 4.54
N ARG A 11 -11.06 -21.72 4.79
CA ARG A 11 -10.86 -20.72 3.72
C ARG A 11 -9.80 -21.15 2.71
N PHE A 12 -8.70 -21.76 3.17
CA PHE A 12 -7.66 -22.31 2.29
C PHE A 12 -8.21 -23.41 1.38
N ASP A 13 -9.01 -24.32 1.93
CA ASP A 13 -9.65 -25.39 1.17
C ASP A 13 -10.63 -24.82 0.12
N GLU A 14 -11.47 -23.82 0.50
CA GLU A 14 -12.37 -23.10 -0.41
C GLU A 14 -11.61 -22.42 -1.56
N VAL A 15 -10.53 -21.69 -1.26
CA VAL A 15 -9.72 -20.97 -2.26
C VAL A 15 -9.02 -21.96 -3.19
N SER A 16 -8.53 -23.09 -2.65
CA SER A 16 -7.95 -24.18 -3.45
C SER A 16 -8.94 -24.75 -4.47
N ASP A 17 -10.19 -24.94 -4.05
CA ASP A 17 -11.25 -25.46 -4.92
C ASP A 17 -11.72 -24.42 -5.96
N LEU A 18 -11.69 -23.13 -5.59
CA LEU A 18 -12.09 -22.03 -6.49
C LEU A 18 -11.08 -21.80 -7.62
N ILE A 19 -9.78 -21.88 -7.33
CA ILE A 19 -8.70 -21.62 -8.31
C ILE A 19 -8.75 -22.58 -9.49
N ILE A 20 -9.24 -23.80 -9.30
CA ILE A 20 -9.31 -24.87 -10.32
C ILE A 20 -10.55 -24.71 -11.21
N GLN A 21 -11.52 -23.86 -10.87
CA GLN A 21 -12.75 -23.71 -11.62
C GLN A 21 -12.52 -22.98 -12.96
N PRO A 22 -13.06 -23.50 -14.08
CA PRO A 22 -12.89 -22.88 -15.41
C PRO A 22 -13.38 -21.42 -15.50
N ASP A 23 -14.44 -21.10 -14.78
CA ASP A 23 -15.04 -19.76 -14.76
C ASP A 23 -14.08 -18.74 -14.10
N ILE A 24 -13.35 -19.15 -13.08
CA ILE A 24 -12.36 -18.32 -12.41
C ILE A 24 -11.10 -18.15 -13.26
N ILE A 25 -10.67 -19.22 -13.95
CA ILE A 25 -9.50 -19.19 -14.85
C ILE A 25 -9.74 -18.21 -16.01
N SER A 26 -10.96 -18.05 -16.47
CA SER A 26 -11.31 -17.11 -17.54
C SER A 26 -11.36 -15.66 -17.07
N ASP A 27 -11.56 -15.39 -15.77
CA ASP A 27 -11.48 -14.06 -15.16
C ASP A 27 -10.08 -13.80 -14.58
N GLN A 28 -9.22 -13.22 -15.41
CA GLN A 28 -7.82 -13.00 -15.07
C GLN A 28 -7.61 -12.17 -13.79
N LYS A 29 -8.46 -11.15 -13.53
CA LYS A 29 -8.35 -10.31 -12.32
C LYS A 29 -8.64 -11.13 -11.06
N ARG A 30 -9.74 -11.87 -11.07
CA ARG A 30 -10.18 -12.71 -9.96
C ARG A 30 -9.21 -13.89 -9.71
N TYR A 31 -8.69 -14.47 -10.79
CA TYR A 31 -7.68 -15.53 -10.71
C TYR A 31 -6.39 -15.05 -10.03
N ILE A 32 -5.87 -13.86 -10.39
CA ILE A 32 -4.68 -13.28 -9.75
C ILE A 32 -4.92 -13.01 -8.26
N GLN A 33 -6.09 -12.48 -7.91
CA GLN A 33 -6.46 -12.21 -6.52
C GLN A 33 -6.49 -13.49 -5.66
N LEU A 34 -7.17 -14.54 -6.16
CA LEU A 34 -7.26 -15.82 -5.47
C LEU A 34 -5.90 -16.52 -5.35
N ASN A 35 -5.03 -16.41 -6.37
CA ASN A 35 -3.67 -16.96 -6.28
C ASN A 35 -2.80 -16.24 -5.21
N LYS A 36 -2.94 -14.92 -5.06
CA LYS A 36 -2.27 -14.20 -3.97
C LYS A 36 -2.77 -14.69 -2.62
N GLU A 37 -4.10 -14.74 -2.43
CA GLU A 37 -4.73 -15.25 -1.21
C GLU A 37 -4.28 -16.68 -0.90
N TYR A 38 -4.25 -17.55 -1.90
CA TYR A 38 -3.76 -18.93 -1.76
C TYR A 38 -2.30 -19.00 -1.28
N LYS A 39 -1.42 -18.18 -1.86
CA LYS A 39 0.01 -18.11 -1.48
C LYS A 39 0.16 -17.69 -0.01
N ASP A 40 -0.58 -16.68 0.44
CA ASP A 40 -0.55 -16.20 1.83
C ASP A 40 -1.10 -17.26 2.80
N LEU A 41 -2.25 -17.85 2.48
CA LEU A 41 -2.86 -18.90 3.28
C LEU A 41 -1.98 -20.16 3.36
N ARG A 42 -1.26 -20.51 2.28
CA ARG A 42 -0.35 -21.65 2.26
C ARG A 42 0.78 -21.52 3.28
N ILE A 43 1.41 -20.34 3.37
CA ILE A 43 2.47 -20.05 4.36
C ILE A 43 1.91 -20.30 5.78
N LEU A 44 0.68 -19.87 6.02
CA LEU A 44 0.01 -20.03 7.31
C LEU A 44 -0.34 -21.49 7.59
N MET A 45 -0.71 -22.26 6.56
CA MET A 45 -0.94 -23.71 6.69
C MET A 45 0.33 -24.49 7.00
N ASP A 46 1.46 -24.14 6.37
CA ASP A 46 2.76 -24.73 6.66
C ASP A 46 3.18 -24.48 8.12
N LYS A 47 2.98 -23.28 8.63
CA LYS A 47 3.23 -22.93 10.04
C LYS A 47 2.26 -23.63 11.00
N ARG A 48 0.99 -23.76 10.61
CA ARG A 48 0.01 -24.54 11.36
C ARG A 48 0.41 -26.01 11.48
N ALA A 49 0.88 -26.61 10.40
CA ALA A 49 1.33 -27.99 10.41
C ALA A 49 2.50 -28.20 11.38
N GLN A 50 3.51 -27.29 11.35
CA GLN A 50 4.62 -27.32 12.29
C GLN A 50 4.17 -27.15 13.75
N PHE A 51 3.21 -26.24 13.99
CA PHE A 51 2.66 -26.02 15.33
C PHE A 51 1.92 -27.25 15.87
N MET A 52 1.12 -27.90 15.03
CA MET A 52 0.41 -29.13 15.41
C MET A 52 1.41 -30.25 15.72
N GLU A 53 2.40 -30.46 14.84
CA GLU A 53 3.44 -31.48 15.07
C GLU A 53 4.20 -31.26 16.37
N LEU A 54 4.63 -30.04 16.67
CA LEU A 54 5.30 -29.72 17.93
C LEU A 54 4.40 -29.91 19.17
N THR A 55 3.11 -29.61 19.03
CA THR A 55 2.13 -29.77 20.11
C THR A 55 1.86 -31.25 20.36
N ASP A 56 1.74 -32.05 19.31
CA ASP A 56 1.56 -33.51 19.42
C ASP A 56 2.81 -34.16 20.03
N ASN A 57 4.01 -33.77 19.57
CA ASN A 57 5.29 -34.26 20.13
C ASN A 57 5.42 -33.89 21.63
N LEU A 58 4.98 -32.68 22.03
CA LEU A 58 4.98 -32.26 23.42
C LEU A 58 4.08 -33.17 24.28
N SER A 59 2.86 -33.46 23.78
CA SER A 59 1.90 -34.32 24.47
C SER A 59 2.40 -35.76 24.60
N GLU A 60 2.98 -36.31 23.52
CA GLU A 60 3.60 -37.64 23.52
C GLU A 60 4.80 -37.73 24.49
N ALA A 61 5.65 -36.69 24.50
CA ALA A 61 6.78 -36.64 25.43
C ALA A 61 6.31 -36.56 26.90
N GLU A 62 5.24 -35.81 27.20
CA GLU A 62 4.63 -35.75 28.54
C GLU A 62 4.11 -37.14 28.98
N GLU A 63 3.44 -37.88 28.08
CA GLU A 63 2.93 -39.19 28.38
C GLU A 63 4.08 -40.20 28.65
N ILE A 64 5.15 -40.19 27.85
CA ILE A 64 6.32 -41.05 28.03
C ILE A 64 7.04 -40.73 29.35
N ILE A 65 7.20 -39.45 29.68
CA ILE A 65 7.82 -39.03 30.94
C ILE A 65 6.97 -39.45 32.15
N ALA A 66 5.63 -39.38 32.04
CA ALA A 66 4.72 -39.79 33.07
C ALA A 66 4.67 -41.32 33.29
N ASP A 67 4.77 -42.10 32.21
CA ASP A 67 4.79 -43.57 32.29
C ASP A 67 6.08 -44.12 32.93
N GLY A 68 7.23 -43.51 32.61
CA GLY A 68 8.51 -43.75 33.28
C GLY A 68 9.05 -45.22 33.18
N SER A 69 8.50 -46.02 32.28
CA SER A 69 8.79 -47.47 32.19
C SER A 69 10.18 -47.77 31.63
N ASP A 70 10.69 -46.91 30.73
CA ASP A 70 12.02 -47.10 30.08
C ASP A 70 12.88 -45.84 30.30
N PRO A 71 14.01 -45.93 31.04
CA PRO A 71 14.86 -44.77 31.32
C PRO A 71 15.48 -44.11 30.07
N GLU A 72 15.78 -44.89 29.02
CA GLU A 72 16.35 -44.34 27.76
C GLU A 72 15.29 -43.54 27.00
N MET A 73 14.07 -44.07 26.92
CA MET A 73 12.93 -43.34 26.31
C MET A 73 12.58 -42.08 27.07
N VAL A 74 12.62 -42.12 28.40
CA VAL A 74 12.36 -40.91 29.24
C VAL A 74 13.42 -39.84 29.03
N GLU A 75 14.69 -40.18 28.82
CA GLU A 75 15.74 -39.21 28.55
C GLU A 75 15.56 -38.56 27.16
N MET A 76 15.22 -39.36 26.13
CA MET A 76 14.89 -38.82 24.82
C MET A 76 13.64 -37.93 24.84
N ALA A 77 12.56 -38.33 25.54
CA ALA A 77 11.34 -37.58 25.68
C ALA A 77 11.57 -36.26 26.40
N LYS A 78 12.46 -36.18 27.38
CA LYS A 78 12.83 -34.91 28.01
C LYS A 78 13.50 -33.93 27.04
N LEU A 79 14.40 -34.41 26.18
CA LEU A 79 15.04 -33.56 25.16
C LEU A 79 14.00 -33.03 24.16
N GLN A 80 13.07 -33.89 23.71
CA GLN A 80 11.97 -33.45 22.83
C GLN A 80 11.03 -32.46 23.49
N TYR A 81 10.71 -32.67 24.77
CA TYR A 81 9.90 -31.77 25.57
C TYR A 81 10.53 -30.38 25.68
N ASP A 82 11.81 -30.32 26.03
CA ASP A 82 12.53 -29.04 26.18
C ASP A 82 12.63 -28.30 24.84
N GLU A 83 12.90 -29.02 23.74
CA GLU A 83 12.94 -28.46 22.38
C GLU A 83 11.57 -27.92 21.93
N ALA A 84 10.48 -28.69 22.16
CA ALA A 84 9.12 -28.25 21.83
C ALA A 84 8.71 -27.03 22.67
N LYS A 85 9.03 -27.02 23.95
CA LYS A 85 8.71 -25.93 24.89
C LYS A 85 9.43 -24.62 24.54
N GLU A 86 10.61 -24.69 23.92
CA GLU A 86 11.33 -23.51 23.41
C GLU A 86 10.75 -23.01 22.08
N LYS A 87 10.42 -23.94 21.17
CA LYS A 87 9.97 -23.61 19.80
C LYS A 87 8.52 -23.17 19.72
N ILE A 88 7.62 -23.73 20.51
CA ILE A 88 6.18 -23.43 20.46
C ILE A 88 5.90 -21.94 20.65
N PRO A 89 6.44 -21.21 21.68
CA PRO A 89 6.17 -19.79 21.85
C PRO A 89 6.67 -18.94 20.68
N MET A 90 7.81 -19.30 20.08
CA MET A 90 8.37 -18.60 18.91
C MET A 90 7.45 -18.75 17.71
N LEU A 91 6.97 -19.99 17.47
CA LEU A 91 6.06 -20.28 16.37
C LEU A 91 4.67 -19.66 16.58
N GLU A 92 4.20 -19.59 17.83
CA GLU A 92 2.97 -18.86 18.17
C GLU A 92 3.06 -17.37 17.81
N GLU A 93 4.18 -16.73 18.10
CA GLU A 93 4.38 -15.32 17.76
C GLU A 93 4.45 -15.11 16.25
N GLU A 94 5.17 -15.99 15.53
CA GLU A 94 5.19 -15.95 14.06
C GLU A 94 3.77 -16.11 13.45
N ILE A 95 2.98 -17.06 13.96
CA ILE A 95 1.60 -17.25 13.54
C ILE A 95 0.75 -16.02 13.86
N ARG A 96 0.89 -15.40 15.04
CA ARG A 96 0.18 -14.18 15.39
C ARG A 96 0.47 -13.04 14.42
N VAL A 97 1.73 -12.86 14.03
CA VAL A 97 2.12 -11.85 13.03
C VAL A 97 1.49 -12.15 11.68
N LEU A 98 1.49 -13.41 11.25
CA LEU A 98 0.87 -13.83 9.97
C LEU A 98 -0.67 -13.70 9.98
N LEU A 99 -1.31 -13.70 11.15
CA LEU A 99 -2.75 -13.52 11.32
C LEU A 99 -3.19 -12.05 11.27
N ILE A 100 -2.25 -11.10 11.27
CA ILE A 100 -2.59 -9.68 11.11
C ILE A 100 -3.16 -9.48 9.70
N PRO A 101 -4.36 -8.90 9.55
CA PRO A 101 -4.91 -8.62 8.24
C PRO A 101 -3.97 -7.68 7.47
N LYS A 102 -3.49 -8.14 6.31
CA LYS A 102 -2.72 -7.29 5.40
C LYS A 102 -3.66 -6.23 4.80
N ASP A 103 -3.20 -5.01 4.72
CA ASP A 103 -3.91 -3.97 4.00
C ASP A 103 -3.96 -4.33 2.50
N PRO A 104 -5.16 -4.35 1.87
CA PRO A 104 -5.26 -4.60 0.44
C PRO A 104 -4.42 -3.64 -0.42
N GLU A 105 -4.17 -2.43 0.08
CA GLU A 105 -3.33 -1.44 -0.60
C GLU A 105 -1.84 -1.84 -0.59
N ASP A 106 -1.37 -2.60 0.40
CA ASP A 106 0.05 -2.98 0.54
C ASP A 106 0.60 -3.75 -0.67
N THR A 107 -0.26 -4.47 -1.39
CA THR A 107 0.13 -5.24 -2.59
C THR A 107 0.18 -4.42 -3.89
N LYS A 108 -0.21 -3.15 -3.85
CA LYS A 108 -0.24 -2.27 -5.02
C LYS A 108 1.15 -1.75 -5.36
N ASN A 109 1.32 -1.31 -6.60
CA ASN A 109 2.44 -0.47 -6.99
C ASN A 109 2.39 0.86 -6.21
N ALA A 110 3.50 1.57 -6.18
CA ALA A 110 3.57 2.84 -5.46
C ALA A 110 3.98 3.99 -6.39
N VAL A 111 3.38 5.15 -6.16
CA VAL A 111 3.84 6.43 -6.70
C VAL A 111 4.56 7.17 -5.59
N VAL A 112 5.84 7.47 -5.83
CA VAL A 112 6.70 8.16 -4.88
C VAL A 112 6.96 9.58 -5.37
N GLU A 113 6.77 10.55 -4.49
CA GLU A 113 7.00 11.96 -4.76
C GLU A 113 8.02 12.50 -3.76
N LEU A 114 9.14 12.99 -4.26
CA LEU A 114 10.18 13.63 -3.45
C LEU A 114 10.19 15.12 -3.76
N ARG A 115 10.11 15.95 -2.71
CA ARG A 115 10.20 17.41 -2.82
C ARG A 115 11.29 17.96 -1.94
N ALA A 116 12.05 18.91 -2.48
CA ALA A 116 12.98 19.70 -1.69
C ALA A 116 12.20 20.55 -0.66
N GLY A 117 12.57 20.41 0.60
CA GLY A 117 12.02 21.20 1.70
C GLY A 117 12.90 22.39 2.08
N THR A 118 13.03 22.64 3.37
CA THR A 118 13.86 23.73 3.90
C THR A 118 15.35 23.45 3.66
N GLY A 119 16.08 24.34 2.98
CA GLY A 119 17.52 24.20 2.77
C GLY A 119 18.05 24.73 1.43
N GLY A 120 17.17 25.30 0.59
CA GLY A 120 17.56 25.86 -0.72
C GLY A 120 18.11 24.79 -1.66
N ASP A 121 19.22 25.11 -2.37
CA ASP A 121 19.84 24.20 -3.33
C ASP A 121 20.30 22.87 -2.71
N GLU A 122 20.75 22.87 -1.47
CA GLU A 122 21.16 21.68 -0.76
C GLU A 122 19.99 20.69 -0.56
N ALA A 123 18.77 21.21 -0.32
CA ALA A 123 17.58 20.38 -0.21
C ALA A 123 17.25 19.71 -1.56
N SER A 124 17.48 20.40 -2.67
CA SER A 124 17.29 19.84 -4.01
C SER A 124 18.32 18.74 -4.33
N ILE A 125 19.58 18.94 -3.95
CA ILE A 125 20.64 17.93 -4.09
C ILE A 125 20.29 16.70 -3.22
N PHE A 126 19.84 16.94 -1.99
CA PHE A 126 19.44 15.84 -1.10
C PHE A 126 18.22 15.07 -1.60
N ALA A 127 17.23 15.72 -2.23
CA ALA A 127 16.14 15.02 -2.91
C ALA A 127 16.65 14.11 -4.04
N GLY A 128 17.68 14.55 -4.79
CA GLY A 128 18.37 13.73 -5.78
C GLY A 128 19.12 12.53 -5.17
N ASP A 129 19.73 12.71 -4.00
CA ASP A 129 20.37 11.61 -3.26
C ASP A 129 19.34 10.57 -2.78
N LEU A 130 18.19 11.02 -2.27
CA LEU A 130 17.08 10.14 -1.88
C LEU A 130 16.52 9.37 -3.08
N PHE A 131 16.32 10.03 -4.22
CA PHE A 131 15.88 9.35 -5.44
C PHE A 131 16.86 8.25 -5.85
N ARG A 132 18.18 8.55 -5.85
CA ARG A 132 19.22 7.56 -6.16
C ARG A 132 19.21 6.40 -5.16
N MET A 133 19.03 6.68 -3.87
CA MET A 133 18.94 5.67 -2.82
C MET A 133 17.76 4.73 -3.04
N TYR A 134 16.56 5.29 -3.30
CA TYR A 134 15.37 4.48 -3.56
C TYR A 134 15.46 3.71 -4.88
N SER A 135 16.01 4.32 -5.93
CA SER A 135 16.21 3.62 -7.22
C SER A 135 17.10 2.38 -7.06
N LYS A 136 18.20 2.50 -6.30
CA LYS A 136 19.10 1.36 -6.03
C LYS A 136 18.43 0.30 -5.15
N TYR A 137 17.63 0.71 -4.16
CA TYR A 137 16.87 -0.22 -3.35
C TYR A 137 15.85 -0.99 -4.21
N CYS A 138 15.11 -0.30 -5.05
CA CYS A 138 14.16 -0.92 -5.97
C CYS A 138 14.85 -1.89 -6.94
N GLU A 139 16.01 -1.51 -7.49
CA GLU A 139 16.83 -2.39 -8.34
C GLU A 139 17.25 -3.66 -7.61
N SER A 140 17.67 -3.56 -6.35
CA SER A 140 18.05 -4.72 -5.52
C SER A 140 16.89 -5.68 -5.26
N LYS A 141 15.64 -5.16 -5.27
CA LYS A 141 14.41 -5.94 -5.15
C LYS A 141 13.87 -6.48 -6.48
N GLY A 142 14.49 -6.11 -7.59
CA GLY A 142 14.00 -6.42 -8.94
C GLY A 142 12.74 -5.64 -9.32
N TRP A 143 12.46 -4.52 -8.66
CA TRP A 143 11.35 -3.64 -8.97
C TRP A 143 11.72 -2.69 -10.10
N LYS A 144 10.73 -2.35 -10.92
CA LYS A 144 10.89 -1.39 -12.01
C LYS A 144 10.58 0.02 -11.50
N VAL A 145 11.42 0.99 -11.88
CA VAL A 145 11.24 2.41 -11.56
C VAL A 145 11.05 3.18 -12.85
N ASP A 146 9.92 3.86 -12.98
CA ASP A 146 9.60 4.72 -14.14
C ASP A 146 9.40 6.17 -13.62
N VAL A 147 10.20 7.11 -14.15
CA VAL A 147 10.05 8.54 -13.80
C VAL A 147 8.88 9.13 -14.56
N VAL A 148 7.92 9.70 -13.82
CA VAL A 148 6.69 10.29 -14.36
C VAL A 148 6.91 11.77 -14.70
N ASP A 149 7.43 12.54 -13.72
CA ASP A 149 7.66 13.97 -13.86
C ASP A 149 8.80 14.42 -12.94
N PHE A 150 9.50 15.49 -13.30
CA PHE A 150 10.53 16.07 -12.47
C PHE A 150 10.77 17.54 -12.75
N SER A 151 11.20 18.27 -11.72
CA SER A 151 11.67 19.65 -11.82
C SER A 151 13.08 19.74 -11.24
N GLU A 152 14.05 20.13 -12.06
CA GLU A 152 15.45 20.21 -11.65
C GLU A 152 15.73 21.36 -10.69
N GLY A 153 16.68 21.14 -9.79
CA GLY A 153 17.24 22.17 -8.92
C GLY A 153 18.23 23.07 -9.68
N THR A 154 18.41 24.29 -9.20
CA THR A 154 19.28 25.29 -9.84
C THR A 154 20.76 24.84 -9.88
N ASN A 155 21.22 24.13 -8.84
CA ASN A 155 22.59 23.62 -8.69
C ASN A 155 22.65 22.09 -8.70
N GLY A 156 21.73 21.44 -9.44
CA GLY A 156 21.59 19.99 -9.51
C GLY A 156 20.56 19.43 -8.54
N GLY A 157 20.33 18.13 -8.63
CA GLY A 157 19.24 17.47 -7.89
C GLY A 157 17.86 17.86 -8.39
N PHE A 158 16.84 17.64 -7.57
CA PHE A 158 15.45 17.88 -7.93
C PHE A 158 14.75 18.79 -6.94
N LYS A 159 14.03 19.81 -7.43
CA LYS A 159 13.04 20.54 -6.62
C LYS A 159 11.87 19.62 -6.30
N GLU A 160 11.46 18.85 -7.29
CA GLU A 160 10.42 17.86 -7.21
C GLU A 160 10.73 16.73 -8.21
N ILE A 161 10.52 15.50 -7.82
CA ILE A 161 10.56 14.33 -8.70
C ILE A 161 9.48 13.36 -8.29
N GLN A 162 8.72 12.89 -9.27
CA GLN A 162 7.68 11.89 -9.14
C GLN A 162 8.04 10.67 -9.98
N PHE A 163 8.01 9.51 -9.38
CA PHE A 163 8.30 8.24 -10.04
C PHE A 163 7.38 7.13 -9.54
N GLU A 164 7.09 6.22 -10.43
CA GLU A 164 6.30 5.03 -10.18
C GLU A 164 7.21 3.84 -9.94
N VAL A 165 6.84 3.00 -8.99
CA VAL A 165 7.56 1.76 -8.67
C VAL A 165 6.60 0.60 -8.82
N SER A 166 6.94 -0.34 -9.71
CA SER A 166 6.13 -1.51 -10.03
C SER A 166 6.83 -2.80 -9.59
N GLY A 167 6.12 -3.67 -8.90
CA GLY A 167 6.63 -4.94 -8.39
C GLY A 167 5.69 -5.60 -7.37
N GLU A 168 6.20 -6.59 -6.64
CA GLU A 168 5.44 -7.30 -5.59
C GLU A 168 5.56 -6.54 -4.26
N ASP A 169 4.41 -6.24 -3.60
CA ASP A 169 4.30 -5.61 -2.27
C ASP A 169 5.08 -4.28 -2.13
N VAL A 170 5.08 -3.49 -3.21
CA VAL A 170 5.86 -2.24 -3.29
C VAL A 170 5.34 -1.20 -2.31
N TYR A 171 4.02 -0.92 -2.35
CA TYR A 171 3.43 0.10 -1.48
C TYR A 171 3.57 -0.28 0.00
N GLY A 172 3.31 -1.54 0.36
CA GLY A 172 3.45 -2.04 1.72
C GLY A 172 4.86 -1.88 2.31
N THR A 173 5.88 -1.91 1.43
CA THR A 173 7.28 -1.71 1.81
C THR A 173 7.66 -0.23 1.87
N LEU A 174 7.31 0.54 0.82
CA LEU A 174 7.73 1.95 0.70
C LEU A 174 6.89 2.92 1.53
N LYS A 175 5.67 2.56 1.96
CA LYS A 175 4.82 3.41 2.82
C LYS A 175 5.55 3.92 4.08
N PHE A 176 6.49 3.16 4.60
CA PHE A 176 7.31 3.53 5.76
C PHE A 176 8.31 4.65 5.48
N GLU A 177 8.56 4.96 4.21
CA GLU A 177 9.45 6.05 3.81
C GLU A 177 8.71 7.41 3.73
N ALA A 178 7.38 7.43 3.87
CA ALA A 178 6.59 8.64 3.82
C ALA A 178 6.86 9.55 5.02
N GLY A 179 7.29 10.79 4.75
CA GLY A 179 7.56 11.80 5.79
C GLY A 179 8.70 12.75 5.44
N VAL A 180 9.21 13.46 6.45
CA VAL A 180 10.31 14.43 6.30
C VAL A 180 11.65 13.78 6.61
N HIS A 181 12.54 13.76 5.64
CA HIS A 181 13.92 13.31 5.76
C HIS A 181 14.83 14.49 5.98
N ARG A 182 15.68 14.41 6.99
CA ARG A 182 16.63 15.48 7.36
C ARG A 182 18.05 15.06 7.10
N VAL A 183 18.83 15.88 6.42
CA VAL A 183 20.27 15.69 6.22
C VAL A 183 21.08 16.69 7.01
N GLN A 184 22.20 16.24 7.57
CA GLN A 184 23.20 17.07 8.23
C GLN A 184 24.55 16.76 7.57
N ARG A 185 25.03 17.68 6.73
CA ARG A 185 26.33 17.59 6.06
C ARG A 185 26.86 18.99 5.72
N VAL A 186 28.11 19.05 5.31
CA VAL A 186 28.67 20.25 4.68
C VAL A 186 28.21 20.22 3.21
N PRO A 187 27.38 21.18 2.75
CA PRO A 187 26.91 21.23 1.37
C PRO A 187 28.07 21.40 0.38
N GLN A 188 27.91 20.92 -0.84
CA GLN A 188 28.86 21.18 -1.93
C GLN A 188 28.94 22.67 -2.27
N THR A 189 27.89 23.45 -1.97
CA THR A 189 27.78 24.89 -2.18
C THR A 189 28.38 25.71 -1.04
N GLU A 190 28.82 25.08 0.06
CA GLU A 190 29.36 25.79 1.24
C GLU A 190 30.88 25.92 1.15
N THR A 191 31.39 27.16 1.17
CA THR A 191 32.81 27.47 1.04
C THR A 191 33.56 27.51 2.37
N GLN A 192 32.84 27.67 3.51
CA GLN A 192 33.42 27.80 4.83
C GLN A 192 33.40 26.51 5.66
N GLY A 193 32.99 25.38 5.06
CA GLY A 193 32.98 24.08 5.72
C GLY A 193 31.98 23.92 6.87
N ARG A 194 30.93 24.77 6.93
CA ARG A 194 29.92 24.69 7.96
C ARG A 194 28.90 23.56 7.65
N VAL A 195 28.54 22.81 8.71
CA VAL A 195 27.50 21.80 8.61
C VAL A 195 26.14 22.48 8.49
N HIS A 196 25.42 22.22 7.41
CA HIS A 196 24.05 22.68 7.23
C HIS A 196 23.06 21.55 7.54
N THR A 197 21.84 21.95 7.88
CA THR A 197 20.71 21.05 8.09
C THR A 197 19.66 21.36 7.04
N SER A 198 19.45 20.44 6.12
CA SER A 198 18.45 20.52 5.07
C SER A 198 17.42 19.42 5.20
N ALA A 199 16.26 19.58 4.58
CA ALA A 199 15.20 18.61 4.61
C ALA A 199 14.62 18.40 3.20
N ALA A 200 14.16 17.17 2.95
CA ALA A 200 13.35 16.81 1.80
C ALA A 200 12.15 15.99 2.28
N THR A 201 11.03 16.12 1.61
CA THR A 201 9.81 15.36 1.89
C THR A 201 9.71 14.19 0.94
N CYS A 202 9.34 13.04 1.46
CA CYS A 202 8.99 11.85 0.70
C CYS A 202 7.51 11.57 0.93
N MET A 203 6.74 11.43 -0.14
CA MET A 203 5.35 11.00 -0.09
C MET A 203 5.20 9.74 -0.91
N VAL A 204 4.49 8.77 -0.37
CA VAL A 204 4.27 7.47 -1.01
C VAL A 204 2.78 7.22 -1.07
N PHE A 205 2.26 7.01 -2.27
CA PHE A 205 0.85 6.73 -2.54
C PHE A 205 0.72 5.37 -3.21
N PRO A 206 -0.35 4.61 -2.94
CA PRO A 206 -0.65 3.45 -3.74
C PRO A 206 -1.04 3.88 -5.16
N GLU A 207 -0.66 3.09 -6.15
CA GLU A 207 -1.09 3.31 -7.53
C GLU A 207 -2.62 3.37 -7.60
N ALA A 208 -3.11 4.40 -8.28
CA ALA A 208 -4.53 4.59 -8.47
C ALA A 208 -5.05 3.63 -9.53
N GLU A 209 -5.95 2.72 -9.16
CA GLU A 209 -6.70 1.95 -10.15
C GLU A 209 -7.55 2.88 -11.02
N GLU A 210 -7.54 2.64 -12.35
CA GLU A 210 -8.52 3.25 -13.24
C GLU A 210 -9.90 2.71 -12.84
N PHE A 211 -10.81 3.62 -12.55
CA PHE A 211 -12.19 3.22 -12.27
C PHE A 211 -13.07 3.52 -13.48
N ASP A 212 -13.71 2.48 -13.97
CA ASP A 212 -14.80 2.63 -14.93
C ASP A 212 -16.07 3.01 -14.18
N VAL A 213 -16.66 4.15 -14.58
CA VAL A 213 -17.97 4.54 -14.05
C VAL A 213 -19.05 3.75 -14.77
N GLU A 214 -19.50 2.66 -14.15
CA GLU A 214 -20.70 1.94 -14.58
C GLU A 214 -21.94 2.67 -14.06
N ILE A 215 -22.86 2.97 -14.97
CA ILE A 215 -24.15 3.60 -14.63
C ILE A 215 -25.21 2.52 -14.69
N ASP A 216 -25.79 2.16 -13.53
CA ASP A 216 -26.97 1.28 -13.53
C ASP A 216 -28.16 2.07 -14.12
N PRO A 217 -28.80 1.54 -15.15
CA PRO A 217 -30.00 2.16 -15.75
C PRO A 217 -31.14 2.42 -14.74
N LYS A 218 -31.19 1.68 -13.62
CA LYS A 218 -32.17 1.88 -12.55
C LYS A 218 -31.96 3.16 -11.75
N ASP A 219 -30.71 3.62 -11.68
CA ASP A 219 -30.33 4.83 -10.95
C ASP A 219 -30.48 6.10 -11.79
N VAL A 220 -30.97 5.97 -13.05
CA VAL A 220 -31.12 7.09 -13.95
C VAL A 220 -32.59 7.32 -14.27
N ARG A 221 -33.12 8.49 -13.87
CA ARG A 221 -34.42 8.96 -14.33
C ARG A 221 -34.25 9.64 -15.68
N ILE A 222 -35.10 9.23 -16.64
CA ILE A 222 -35.09 9.74 -18.01
C ILE A 222 -36.33 10.58 -18.25
N ASP A 223 -36.15 11.86 -18.54
CA ASP A 223 -37.22 12.78 -18.89
C ASP A 223 -37.10 13.18 -20.37
N TYR A 224 -38.20 13.12 -21.11
CA TYR A 224 -38.26 13.55 -22.51
C TYR A 224 -39.02 14.88 -22.61
N PHE A 225 -38.50 15.81 -23.40
CA PHE A 225 -39.10 17.12 -23.57
C PHE A 225 -38.92 17.64 -25.02
N CYS A 226 -39.65 18.70 -25.37
CA CYS A 226 -39.46 19.35 -26.65
C CYS A 226 -38.18 20.16 -26.67
N SER A 227 -37.39 20.10 -27.75
CA SER A 227 -36.18 20.88 -27.90
C SER A 227 -36.50 22.39 -27.93
N SER A 228 -35.68 23.21 -27.28
CA SER A 228 -35.78 24.66 -27.30
C SER A 228 -34.90 25.24 -28.41
N GLY A 229 -35.43 26.14 -29.22
CA GLY A 229 -34.69 26.82 -30.29
C GLY A 229 -35.58 27.31 -31.42
N PRO A 230 -35.01 28.15 -32.35
CA PRO A 230 -35.75 28.56 -33.54
C PRO A 230 -36.03 27.37 -34.44
N GLY A 231 -37.31 27.04 -34.65
CA GLY A 231 -37.71 25.91 -35.47
C GLY A 231 -39.21 25.92 -35.76
N GLY A 232 -39.61 25.13 -36.75
CA GLY A 232 -41.02 24.94 -37.13
C GLY A 232 -41.78 23.95 -36.25
N GLN A 233 -42.94 23.45 -36.70
CA GLN A 233 -43.83 22.54 -35.94
C GLN A 233 -43.10 21.31 -35.37
N SER A 234 -42.08 20.77 -36.08
CA SER A 234 -41.33 19.59 -35.62
C SER A 234 -40.54 19.81 -34.32
N VAL A 235 -40.06 21.04 -34.05
CA VAL A 235 -39.32 21.35 -32.83
C VAL A 235 -40.25 21.45 -31.61
N ASN A 236 -41.46 21.95 -31.83
CA ASN A 236 -42.43 22.23 -30.75
C ASN A 236 -43.35 21.04 -30.44
N THR A 237 -43.44 20.04 -31.32
CA THR A 237 -44.30 18.88 -31.13
C THR A 237 -43.62 17.57 -30.87
N THR A 238 -42.29 17.46 -31.19
CA THR A 238 -41.57 16.20 -31.05
C THR A 238 -40.72 16.23 -29.78
N TYR A 239 -40.92 15.25 -28.87
CA TYR A 239 -40.12 15.08 -27.65
C TYR A 239 -38.75 14.47 -27.97
N SER A 240 -37.94 15.21 -28.70
CA SER A 240 -36.61 14.76 -29.14
C SER A 240 -35.48 15.05 -28.12
N ALA A 241 -35.67 16.02 -27.24
CA ALA A 241 -34.70 16.33 -26.20
C ALA A 241 -34.80 15.36 -25.02
N VAL A 242 -33.67 15.01 -24.46
CA VAL A 242 -33.52 14.04 -23.36
C VAL A 242 -32.78 14.67 -22.19
N ARG A 243 -33.32 14.53 -20.98
CA ARG A 243 -32.68 14.84 -19.72
C ARG A 243 -32.52 13.57 -18.91
N LEU A 244 -31.34 13.33 -18.46
CA LEU A 244 -30.98 12.23 -17.57
C LEU A 244 -30.65 12.81 -16.21
N THR A 245 -31.24 12.28 -15.15
CA THR A 245 -30.94 12.64 -13.76
C THR A 245 -30.45 11.39 -13.04
N HIS A 246 -29.22 11.40 -12.58
CA HIS A 246 -28.67 10.33 -11.75
C HIS A 246 -29.20 10.51 -10.33
N ILE A 247 -30.03 9.58 -9.86
CA ILE A 247 -30.77 9.70 -8.60
C ILE A 247 -29.85 9.81 -7.38
N PRO A 248 -28.78 8.96 -7.24
CA PRO A 248 -27.94 9.00 -6.05
C PRO A 248 -27.12 10.28 -5.91
N THR A 249 -26.64 10.86 -7.02
CA THR A 249 -25.75 12.06 -6.99
C THR A 249 -26.48 13.35 -7.33
N GLY A 250 -27.69 13.27 -7.86
CA GLY A 250 -28.43 14.44 -8.33
C GLY A 250 -27.87 15.09 -9.61
N LEU A 251 -26.85 14.51 -10.23
CA LEU A 251 -26.26 15.04 -11.47
C LEU A 251 -27.24 14.95 -12.63
N VAL A 252 -27.33 16.02 -13.41
CA VAL A 252 -28.23 16.13 -14.56
C VAL A 252 -27.40 16.29 -15.83
N ALA A 253 -27.71 15.50 -16.86
CA ALA A 253 -27.20 15.67 -18.21
C ALA A 253 -28.37 15.82 -19.18
N GLN A 254 -28.31 16.78 -20.09
CA GLN A 254 -29.34 16.96 -21.12
C GLN A 254 -28.70 17.10 -22.51
N CYS A 255 -29.41 16.60 -23.51
CA CYS A 255 -29.00 16.68 -24.90
C CYS A 255 -30.21 16.93 -25.79
N GLN A 256 -30.11 17.91 -26.73
CA GLN A 256 -31.16 18.26 -27.70
C GLN A 256 -30.58 18.53 -29.09
N ASP A 257 -29.34 18.10 -29.37
CA ASP A 257 -28.59 18.49 -30.56
C ASP A 257 -29.07 17.85 -31.85
N GLN A 258 -29.70 16.68 -31.72
CA GLN A 258 -30.14 15.88 -32.89
C GLN A 258 -31.65 15.72 -32.96
N LYS A 259 -32.16 15.49 -34.16
CA LYS A 259 -33.58 15.20 -34.39
C LYS A 259 -34.03 13.85 -33.82
N SER A 260 -33.08 12.93 -33.61
CA SER A 260 -33.36 11.58 -33.09
C SER A 260 -33.23 11.54 -31.57
N GLN A 261 -34.33 11.23 -30.89
CA GLN A 261 -34.41 11.02 -29.44
C GLN A 261 -33.38 9.97 -28.95
N HIS A 262 -33.19 8.88 -29.71
CA HIS A 262 -32.28 7.81 -29.35
C HIS A 262 -30.81 8.27 -29.34
N LYS A 263 -30.42 9.05 -30.37
CA LYS A 263 -29.06 9.62 -30.43
C LYS A 263 -28.83 10.65 -29.35
N ASN A 264 -29.84 11.45 -28.99
CA ASN A 264 -29.76 12.39 -27.87
C ASN A 264 -29.63 11.65 -26.53
N LYS A 265 -30.37 10.53 -26.35
CA LYS A 265 -30.23 9.67 -25.17
C LYS A 265 -28.80 9.13 -25.01
N GLU A 266 -28.24 8.54 -26.06
CA GLU A 266 -26.86 8.01 -26.03
C GLU A 266 -25.83 9.11 -25.72
N LYS A 267 -26.01 10.30 -26.33
CA LYS A 267 -25.12 11.43 -26.06
C LYS A 267 -25.27 11.95 -24.63
N ALA A 268 -26.49 12.01 -24.10
CA ALA A 268 -26.74 12.40 -22.72
C ALA A 268 -26.11 11.40 -21.73
N PHE A 269 -26.16 10.08 -22.00
CA PHE A 269 -25.46 9.08 -21.18
C PHE A 269 -23.94 9.27 -21.20
N ARG A 270 -23.36 9.59 -22.36
CA ARG A 270 -21.91 9.90 -22.41
C ARG A 270 -21.54 11.12 -21.56
N VAL A 271 -22.33 12.18 -21.66
CA VAL A 271 -22.15 13.39 -20.84
C VAL A 271 -22.32 13.10 -19.35
N LEU A 272 -23.33 12.28 -19.00
CA LEU A 272 -23.54 11.89 -17.61
C LEU A 272 -22.38 11.08 -17.05
N ARG A 273 -21.85 10.12 -17.84
CA ARG A 273 -20.68 9.32 -17.46
C ARG A 273 -19.43 10.19 -17.23
N SER A 274 -19.18 11.15 -18.13
CA SER A 274 -18.06 12.08 -17.94
C SER A 274 -18.22 12.90 -16.66
N ARG A 275 -19.42 13.42 -16.36
CA ARG A 275 -19.66 14.18 -15.13
C ARG A 275 -19.53 13.36 -13.86
N LEU A 276 -19.97 12.11 -13.89
CA LEU A 276 -19.77 11.18 -12.77
C LEU A 276 -18.31 10.85 -12.57
N TYR A 277 -17.58 10.62 -13.66
CA TYR A 277 -16.13 10.41 -13.61
C TYR A 277 -15.40 11.61 -13.01
N ASP A 278 -15.73 12.83 -13.46
CA ASP A 278 -15.13 14.07 -12.93
C ASP A 278 -15.43 14.24 -11.42
N LEU A 279 -16.64 13.86 -10.98
CA LEU A 279 -17.02 13.93 -9.56
C LEU A 279 -16.23 12.92 -8.72
N GLU A 280 -16.11 11.67 -9.18
CA GLU A 280 -15.33 10.65 -8.47
C GLU A 280 -13.84 10.98 -8.47
N LEU A 281 -13.31 11.52 -9.56
CA LEU A 281 -11.93 12.01 -9.64
C LEU A 281 -11.68 13.15 -8.64
N ALA A 282 -12.60 14.10 -8.54
CA ALA A 282 -12.50 15.20 -7.58
C ALA A 282 -12.52 14.69 -6.13
N LYS A 283 -13.39 13.74 -5.78
CA LYS A 283 -13.41 13.12 -4.45
C LYS A 283 -12.10 12.40 -4.14
N LYS A 284 -11.55 11.68 -5.11
CA LYS A 284 -10.27 11.00 -4.96
C LYS A 284 -9.14 11.99 -4.74
N GLN A 285 -9.08 13.06 -5.54
CA GLN A 285 -8.08 14.12 -5.38
C GLN A 285 -8.18 14.81 -4.01
N GLU A 286 -9.39 15.03 -3.49
CA GLU A 286 -9.61 15.58 -2.15
C GLU A 286 -9.14 14.62 -1.05
N ALA A 287 -9.43 13.33 -1.17
CA ALA A 287 -8.95 12.30 -0.26
C ALA A 287 -7.42 12.18 -0.29
N ASP A 288 -6.80 12.23 -1.48
CA ASP A 288 -5.35 12.21 -1.63
C ASP A 288 -4.71 13.49 -1.07
N ALA A 289 -5.33 14.65 -1.25
CA ALA A 289 -4.88 15.90 -0.65
C ALA A 289 -4.96 15.86 0.89
N ALA A 290 -6.01 15.27 1.45
CA ALA A 290 -6.15 15.06 2.89
C ALA A 290 -5.07 14.08 3.41
N LYS A 291 -4.81 12.97 2.70
CA LYS A 291 -3.71 12.03 3.01
C LYS A 291 -2.35 12.74 2.96
N ARG A 292 -2.08 13.58 1.94
CA ARG A 292 -0.85 14.40 1.88
C ARG A 292 -0.69 15.29 3.10
N GLY A 293 -1.76 15.98 3.50
CA GLY A 293 -1.77 16.85 4.69
C GLY A 293 -1.49 16.10 6.00
N SER A 294 -1.92 14.84 6.13
CA SER A 294 -1.66 14.02 7.31
C SER A 294 -0.24 13.45 7.34
N MET A 295 0.32 13.07 6.18
CA MET A 295 1.67 12.51 6.08
C MET A 295 2.77 13.56 6.31
N VAL A 296 2.54 14.79 5.85
CA VAL A 296 3.50 15.89 5.95
C VAL A 296 2.79 17.15 6.42
N THR A 297 2.77 17.35 7.73
CA THR A 297 2.13 18.53 8.36
C THR A 297 2.86 19.83 8.01
N SER A 298 4.19 19.77 7.81
CA SER A 298 5.01 20.88 7.30
C SER A 298 6.30 20.33 6.71
N GLY A 299 6.80 20.92 5.62
CA GLY A 299 8.15 20.63 5.08
C GLY A 299 9.28 21.14 5.99
N ASP A 300 9.00 21.40 7.26
CA ASP A 300 9.97 21.88 8.23
C ASP A 300 10.82 20.70 8.76
N ARG A 301 12.12 20.95 8.89
CA ARG A 301 13.11 20.03 9.45
C ARG A 301 12.84 19.58 10.89
N SER A 302 11.88 20.20 11.59
CA SER A 302 11.42 19.80 12.93
C SER A 302 10.54 18.55 12.90
N ALA A 303 9.73 18.35 11.87
CA ALA A 303 8.80 17.22 11.70
C ALA A 303 9.47 15.99 11.07
N LYS A 304 10.76 15.79 11.34
CA LYS A 304 11.57 14.72 10.74
C LYS A 304 11.14 13.33 11.20
N ILE A 305 11.06 12.39 10.27
CA ILE A 305 10.98 10.96 10.56
C ILE A 305 12.37 10.33 10.67
N ARG A 306 13.32 10.76 9.80
CA ARG A 306 14.66 10.20 9.74
C ARG A 306 15.73 11.28 9.56
N THR A 307 16.90 11.05 10.18
CA THR A 307 18.05 11.95 10.08
C THR A 307 19.26 11.22 9.54
N TYR A 308 19.86 11.76 8.47
CA TYR A 308 21.09 11.32 7.85
C TYR A 308 22.23 12.25 8.31
N ASN A 309 23.09 11.79 9.21
CA ASN A 309 24.18 12.56 9.78
C ASN A 309 25.51 12.12 9.18
N TYR A 310 26.00 12.87 8.20
CA TYR A 310 27.24 12.57 7.49
C TYR A 310 28.50 12.68 8.36
N PRO A 311 28.69 13.75 9.18
CA PRO A 311 29.82 13.85 10.06
C PRO A 311 30.02 12.68 11.04
N GLN A 312 28.88 12.06 11.44
CA GLN A 312 28.89 10.92 12.36
C GLN A 312 28.71 9.57 11.67
N GLY A 313 28.52 9.55 10.33
CA GLY A 313 28.31 8.32 9.57
C GLY A 313 27.07 7.52 9.99
N ARG A 314 26.04 8.17 10.56
CA ARG A 314 24.87 7.49 11.11
C ARG A 314 23.55 7.94 10.49
N VAL A 315 22.60 7.01 10.48
CA VAL A 315 21.17 7.26 10.18
C VAL A 315 20.37 6.95 11.44
N THR A 316 19.45 7.85 11.80
CA THR A 316 18.54 7.66 12.94
C THR A 316 17.11 7.80 12.48
N ASP A 317 16.30 6.73 12.64
CA ASP A 317 14.86 6.79 12.50
C ASP A 317 14.24 7.15 13.85
N HIS A 318 13.54 8.28 13.88
CA HIS A 318 13.01 8.86 15.12
C HIS A 318 11.71 8.24 15.58
N ARG A 319 11.01 7.51 14.70
CA ARG A 319 9.73 6.85 15.02
C ARG A 319 9.93 5.69 15.99
N ILE A 320 11.00 4.93 15.78
CA ILE A 320 11.34 3.74 16.58
C ILE A 320 12.64 3.90 17.38
N GLY A 321 13.28 5.08 17.31
CA GLY A 321 14.55 5.34 18.01
C GLY A 321 15.76 4.55 17.46
N LEU A 322 15.64 3.92 16.28
CA LEU A 322 16.70 3.11 15.68
C LEU A 322 17.84 3.99 15.18
N THR A 323 19.07 3.65 15.55
CA THR A 323 20.27 4.32 15.07
C THR A 323 21.23 3.30 14.47
N LEU A 324 21.59 3.50 13.20
CA LEU A 324 22.54 2.67 12.44
C LEU A 324 23.76 3.50 12.05
N TYR A 325 24.97 2.96 12.26
CA TYR A 325 26.24 3.59 11.89
C TYR A 325 26.75 3.10 10.53
N ASP A 326 25.84 3.06 9.57
CA ASP A 326 26.08 2.54 8.21
C ASP A 326 25.49 3.44 7.13
N LEU A 327 25.71 4.75 7.27
CA LEU A 327 25.15 5.77 6.37
C LEU A 327 25.47 5.50 4.90
N GLN A 328 26.70 5.04 4.60
CA GLN A 328 27.15 4.88 3.21
C GLN A 328 26.39 3.75 2.49
N ASN A 329 26.15 2.62 3.15
CA ASN A 329 25.39 1.53 2.55
C ASN A 329 23.92 1.89 2.45
N ILE A 330 23.36 2.57 3.46
CA ILE A 330 21.96 3.02 3.45
C ILE A 330 21.71 3.97 2.27
N ILE A 331 22.56 4.98 2.04
CA ILE A 331 22.43 5.89 0.89
C ILE A 331 22.67 5.17 -0.45
N ASN A 332 23.36 4.05 -0.44
CA ASN A 332 23.53 3.19 -1.60
C ASN A 332 22.42 2.16 -1.80
N GLY A 333 21.35 2.22 -1.01
CA GLY A 333 20.14 1.42 -1.22
C GLY A 333 19.94 0.29 -0.20
N ASP A 334 20.76 0.14 0.84
CA ASP A 334 20.57 -0.87 1.89
C ASP A 334 19.57 -0.36 2.96
N LEU A 335 18.27 -0.35 2.58
CA LEU A 335 17.19 0.12 3.46
C LEU A 335 16.49 -1.02 4.21
N GLN A 336 16.73 -2.28 3.82
CA GLN A 336 15.93 -3.39 4.29
C GLN A 336 15.83 -3.48 5.80
N LYS A 337 16.95 -3.35 6.49
CA LYS A 337 16.97 -3.43 7.96
C LYS A 337 16.10 -2.38 8.65
N ILE A 338 16.04 -1.16 8.10
CA ILE A 338 15.22 -0.09 8.67
C ILE A 338 13.73 -0.41 8.44
N ILE A 339 13.41 -0.89 7.24
CA ILE A 339 12.04 -1.24 6.85
C ILE A 339 11.54 -2.41 7.70
N ASP A 340 12.35 -3.45 7.91
CA ASP A 340 11.99 -4.62 8.72
C ASP A 340 11.66 -4.22 10.17
N GLU A 341 12.47 -3.36 10.78
CA GLU A 341 12.22 -2.86 12.14
C GLU A 341 10.95 -1.99 12.22
N LEU A 342 10.66 -1.20 11.19
CA LEU A 342 9.41 -0.42 11.12
C LEU A 342 8.19 -1.32 10.93
N MET A 343 8.29 -2.36 10.08
CA MET A 343 7.24 -3.36 9.91
C MET A 343 6.98 -4.11 11.22
N LEU A 344 8.04 -4.49 11.93
CA LEU A 344 7.93 -5.14 13.23
C LEU A 344 7.22 -4.24 14.25
N ALA A 345 7.57 -2.96 14.29
CA ALA A 345 6.92 -1.99 15.17
C ALA A 345 5.42 -1.83 14.83
N GLU A 346 5.06 -1.66 13.55
CA GLU A 346 3.66 -1.59 13.11
C GLU A 346 2.88 -2.85 13.48
N ASN A 347 3.45 -4.03 13.24
CA ASN A 347 2.83 -5.31 13.58
C ASN A 347 2.61 -5.45 15.09
N THR A 348 3.59 -5.01 15.90
CA THR A 348 3.47 -5.04 17.37
C THR A 348 2.36 -4.12 17.87
N GLU A 349 2.19 -2.93 17.27
CA GLU A 349 1.09 -2.02 17.59
C GLU A 349 -0.28 -2.62 17.20
N LYS A 350 -0.37 -3.21 16.00
CA LYS A 350 -1.60 -3.89 15.54
C LYS A 350 -1.99 -5.07 16.45
N LEU A 351 -1.02 -5.85 16.93
CA LEU A 351 -1.26 -6.95 17.86
C LEU A 351 -1.80 -6.44 19.21
N LYS A 352 -1.20 -5.37 19.76
CA LYS A 352 -1.69 -4.75 21.02
C LYS A 352 -3.11 -4.22 20.88
N ALA A 353 -3.42 -3.54 19.75
CA ALA A 353 -4.77 -3.05 19.49
C ALA A 353 -5.81 -4.19 19.37
N ASN A 354 -5.43 -5.32 18.80
CA ASN A 354 -6.29 -6.49 18.69
C ASN A 354 -6.51 -7.21 20.05
N ASP A 355 -5.51 -7.19 20.94
CA ASP A 355 -5.62 -7.79 22.30
C ASP A 355 -6.49 -6.92 23.24
N GLU A 356 -6.59 -5.60 23.01
CA GLU A 356 -7.47 -4.69 23.78
C GLU A 356 -8.95 -4.80 23.37
N HIS A 357 -9.25 -5.43 22.24
CA HIS A 357 -10.63 -5.64 21.75
C HIS A 357 -11.17 -7.07 21.99
N LEU A 358 -10.41 -7.93 22.67
CA LEU A 358 -10.79 -9.27 23.13
C LEU A 358 -11.03 -9.30 24.62
#